data_908a4ae80db7e4327360ad32322fe5fc
#
_entry.id   908a4ae80db7e4327360ad32322fe5fc
#
_cell.length_a   1.000
_cell.length_b   1.000
_cell.length_c   1.000
_cell.angle_alpha   90.00
_cell.angle_beta   90.00
_cell.angle_gamma   90.00
#
_symmetry.space_group_name_H-M   'P 1'
#
loop_
_entity.id
_entity.type
_entity.pdbx_description
1 polymer ?
#
loop_
_entity_poly.entity_id
_entity_poly.type
_entity_poly.pdbx_seq_one_letter_code
_entity_poly.pdbx_strand_id
1 'polypeptide(L)'
;MKKFLTVLFLTGLLTASIAAAENSVKTAGTGKAILGISPHEKEIIVTAVTADGSPVQVEGCTVTEFPSGEETVLTATGTKVVLKGVLIELVCYANKLTALDVRGLTALQELYCQNNMLTSLDVRELTGLHTLYCGKNWFTALDIRGLTALQELYCNDNEIASLDARGLTALQALHCDNNRLTSLDVQGLTALQELDCSSNAIASIDVRGLTG
;
A
#
# COMPACT_ATOMS: atom_id res chain seq x y z
N MET A 1 -5.84 16.74 25.05
CA MET A 1 -4.48 16.15 25.08
C MET A 1 -4.50 14.94 24.15
N LYS A 2 -4.14 15.13 22.87
CA LYS A 2 -4.01 14.04 21.89
C LYS A 2 -2.72 13.29 22.21
N LYS A 3 -2.81 11.99 22.50
CA LYS A 3 -1.64 11.14 22.71
C LYS A 3 -1.04 10.83 21.33
N PHE A 4 0.12 11.36 21.07
CA PHE A 4 0.95 10.93 19.95
C PHE A 4 1.42 9.50 20.22
N LEU A 5 0.96 8.56 19.43
CA LEU A 5 1.53 7.23 19.37
C LEU A 5 2.64 7.26 18.30
N THR A 6 3.86 7.51 18.78
CA THR A 6 5.06 7.41 17.92
C THR A 6 5.28 5.93 17.62
N VAL A 7 4.93 5.51 16.41
CA VAL A 7 5.35 4.21 15.90
C VAL A 7 6.80 4.37 15.44
N LEU A 8 7.71 3.81 16.24
CA LEU A 8 9.14 3.79 15.95
C LEU A 8 9.37 2.81 14.78
N PHE A 9 9.47 3.31 13.56
CA PHE A 9 9.95 2.50 12.45
C PHE A 9 11.45 2.25 12.64
N LEU A 10 11.80 0.98 12.81
CA LEU A 10 13.19 0.54 12.83
C LEU A 10 13.73 0.70 11.40
N THR A 11 14.48 1.77 11.16
CA THR A 11 15.27 1.94 9.93
C THR A 11 16.45 0.97 9.98
N GLY A 12 16.21 -0.24 9.52
CA GLY A 12 17.23 -1.27 9.32
C GLY A 12 17.76 -1.25 7.90
N LEU A 13 18.94 -0.71 7.74
CA LEU A 13 19.92 -0.93 6.66
C LEU A 13 19.36 -1.19 5.24
N LEU A 14 19.31 -0.15 4.41
CA LEU A 14 19.42 -0.32 2.98
C LEU A 14 20.47 0.66 2.40
N THR A 15 21.75 0.34 2.57
CA THR A 15 22.86 1.07 1.93
C THR A 15 23.53 0.26 0.81
N ALA A 16 22.74 -0.48 0.04
CA ALA A 16 23.33 -1.22 -1.08
C ALA A 16 22.32 -1.41 -2.21
N SER A 17 21.94 -0.37 -2.89
CA SER A 17 21.38 -0.47 -4.25
C SER A 17 21.16 0.88 -4.96
N ILE A 18 21.79 1.96 -4.57
CA ILE A 18 21.56 3.28 -5.20
C ILE A 18 22.09 3.30 -6.66
N ALA A 19 23.12 2.55 -6.98
CA ALA A 19 23.76 2.59 -8.30
C ALA A 19 22.98 1.83 -9.42
N ALA A 20 22.09 0.91 -9.08
CA ALA A 20 21.24 0.21 -10.06
C ALA A 20 19.93 0.92 -10.36
N ALA A 21 19.49 1.81 -9.47
CA ALA A 21 18.23 2.56 -9.59
C ALA A 21 18.32 3.71 -10.60
N GLU A 22 19.48 4.33 -10.78
CA GLU A 22 19.63 5.52 -11.63
C GLU A 22 19.34 5.29 -13.13
N ASN A 23 19.47 4.07 -13.63
CA ASN A 23 19.12 3.76 -15.02
C ASN A 23 17.65 3.32 -15.22
N SER A 24 16.97 2.91 -14.16
CA SER A 24 15.54 2.51 -14.20
C SER A 24 14.59 3.70 -14.07
N VAL A 25 15.02 4.76 -13.40
CA VAL A 25 14.20 5.96 -13.12
C VAL A 25 13.83 6.74 -14.41
N LYS A 26 14.61 6.61 -15.48
CA LYS A 26 14.34 7.31 -16.76
C LYS A 26 13.12 6.80 -17.54
N THR A 27 12.55 5.66 -17.18
CA THR A 27 11.37 5.08 -17.83
C THR A 27 10.18 4.86 -16.87
N ALA A 28 10.34 5.17 -15.59
CA ALA A 28 9.22 5.14 -14.66
C ALA A 28 8.21 6.22 -15.04
N GLY A 29 6.98 5.81 -15.33
CA GLY A 29 5.90 6.72 -15.73
C GLY A 29 5.67 7.83 -14.71
N THR A 30 5.39 9.03 -15.19
CA THR A 30 4.94 10.16 -14.36
C THR A 30 3.52 9.92 -13.87
N GLY A 31 3.32 8.83 -13.12
CA GLY A 31 2.04 8.51 -12.49
C GLY A 31 1.64 9.57 -11.47
N LYS A 32 0.39 9.52 -11.07
CA LYS A 32 -0.14 10.39 -10.01
C LYS A 32 -1.02 9.58 -9.06
N ALA A 33 -0.90 9.85 -7.77
CA ALA A 33 -1.89 9.37 -6.80
C ALA A 33 -3.08 10.33 -6.77
N ILE A 34 -4.29 9.79 -6.79
CA ILE A 34 -5.51 10.59 -6.63
C ILE A 34 -6.23 10.11 -5.38
N LEU A 35 -6.34 10.99 -4.39
CA LEU A 35 -6.99 10.75 -3.12
C LEU A 35 -8.38 11.37 -3.13
N GLY A 36 -9.42 10.55 -2.93
CA GLY A 36 -10.80 10.98 -2.73
C GLY A 36 -11.02 11.37 -1.28
N ILE A 37 -11.31 12.64 -1.05
CA ILE A 37 -11.44 13.24 0.28
C ILE A 37 -12.92 13.33 0.66
N SER A 38 -13.24 12.96 1.89
CA SER A 38 -14.58 13.19 2.44
C SER A 38 -14.90 14.69 2.46
N PRO A 39 -16.12 15.11 2.08
CA PRO A 39 -16.50 16.53 2.09
C PRO A 39 -16.46 17.16 3.48
N HIS A 40 -16.49 16.34 4.54
CA HIS A 40 -16.47 16.78 5.94
C HIS A 40 -15.09 16.75 6.59
N GLU A 41 -14.09 16.13 5.93
CA GLU A 41 -12.72 16.01 6.42
C GLU A 41 -11.78 16.65 5.38
N LYS A 42 -11.35 17.86 5.68
CA LYS A 42 -10.50 18.63 4.75
C LYS A 42 -9.01 18.45 5.00
N GLU A 43 -8.63 17.98 6.18
CA GLU A 43 -7.25 17.74 6.54
C GLU A 43 -6.92 16.27 6.36
N ILE A 44 -5.84 15.99 5.63
CA ILE A 44 -5.26 14.66 5.48
C ILE A 44 -3.77 14.73 5.84
N ILE A 45 -3.27 13.65 6.41
CA ILE A 45 -1.85 13.50 6.75
C ILE A 45 -1.26 12.50 5.77
N VAL A 46 -0.25 12.92 5.04
CA VAL A 46 0.42 12.08 4.04
C VAL A 46 1.93 12.16 4.16
N THR A 47 2.59 11.06 3.82
CA THR A 47 4.00 11.06 3.45
C THR A 47 4.10 10.47 2.05
N ALA A 48 4.90 11.06 1.19
CA ALA A 48 5.21 10.48 -0.10
C ALA A 48 6.69 10.70 -0.42
N VAL A 49 7.33 9.66 -0.92
CA VAL A 49 8.75 9.69 -1.28
C VAL A 49 8.87 9.62 -2.79
N THR A 50 9.59 10.58 -3.37
CA THR A 50 9.94 10.58 -4.79
C THR A 50 11.29 9.87 -5.00
N ALA A 51 11.46 9.20 -6.13
CA ALA A 51 12.65 8.43 -6.45
C ALA A 51 13.94 9.27 -6.51
N ASP A 52 13.82 10.57 -6.81
CA ASP A 52 14.94 11.51 -6.95
C ASP A 52 15.04 12.51 -5.79
N GLY A 53 14.19 12.37 -4.76
CA GLY A 53 14.14 13.27 -3.61
C GLY A 53 13.53 14.64 -3.92
N SER A 54 13.00 14.88 -5.12
CA SER A 54 12.33 16.13 -5.47
C SER A 54 11.04 16.32 -4.66
N PRO A 55 10.60 17.57 -4.40
CA PRO A 55 9.32 17.81 -3.75
C PRO A 55 8.14 17.17 -4.49
N VAL A 56 7.18 16.65 -3.72
CA VAL A 56 5.92 16.12 -4.26
C VAL A 56 5.03 17.28 -4.67
N GLN A 57 4.62 17.33 -5.93
CA GLN A 57 3.71 18.34 -6.42
C GLN A 57 2.27 18.00 -6.06
N VAL A 58 1.48 18.99 -5.64
CA VAL A 58 0.12 18.78 -5.13
C VAL A 58 -0.89 19.64 -5.88
N GLU A 59 -2.04 19.05 -6.21
CA GLU A 59 -3.22 19.76 -6.67
C GLU A 59 -4.41 19.49 -5.76
N GLY A 60 -5.31 20.46 -5.62
CA GLY A 60 -6.51 20.34 -4.80
C GLY A 60 -6.29 20.61 -3.31
N CYS A 61 -5.17 21.22 -2.95
CA CYS A 61 -4.84 21.66 -1.59
C CYS A 61 -4.52 23.16 -1.54
N THR A 62 -4.33 23.69 -0.32
CA THR A 62 -3.89 25.05 -0.07
C THR A 62 -2.42 25.27 -0.39
N VAL A 63 -1.63 24.18 -0.45
CA VAL A 63 -0.22 24.19 -0.88
C VAL A 63 -0.09 23.50 -2.23
N THR A 64 0.97 23.82 -2.98
CA THR A 64 1.22 23.27 -4.32
C THR A 64 2.31 22.20 -4.35
N GLU A 65 3.08 22.09 -3.26
CA GLU A 65 4.11 21.07 -3.08
C GLU A 65 4.44 20.84 -1.59
N PHE A 66 5.10 19.72 -1.29
CA PHE A 66 5.67 19.43 0.02
C PHE A 66 6.96 18.60 -0.14
N PRO A 67 7.86 18.60 0.87
CA PRO A 67 9.12 17.87 0.82
C PRO A 67 8.91 16.35 0.68
N SER A 68 9.74 15.72 -0.14
CA SER A 68 9.79 14.24 -0.26
C SER A 68 10.21 13.62 1.08
N GLY A 69 9.47 12.59 1.53
CA GLY A 69 9.76 11.82 2.74
C GLY A 69 9.34 12.48 4.06
N GLU A 70 8.74 13.67 4.04
CA GLU A 70 8.25 14.32 5.24
C GLU A 70 6.73 14.11 5.44
N GLU A 71 6.33 13.80 6.69
CA GLU A 71 4.92 13.77 7.06
C GLU A 71 4.34 15.18 6.97
N THR A 72 3.31 15.34 6.16
CA THR A 72 2.73 16.65 5.83
C THR A 72 1.23 16.64 6.02
N VAL A 73 0.71 17.67 6.69
CA VAL A 73 -0.73 17.94 6.77
C VAL A 73 -1.16 18.75 5.56
N LEU A 74 -2.01 18.18 4.72
CA LEU A 74 -2.58 18.84 3.56
C LEU A 74 -4.02 19.26 3.83
N THR A 75 -4.35 20.54 3.58
CA THR A 75 -5.72 21.04 3.65
C THR A 75 -6.34 21.05 2.26
N ALA A 76 -7.27 20.11 2.02
CA ALA A 76 -7.95 19.98 0.74
C ALA A 76 -8.91 21.14 0.47
N THR A 77 -8.89 21.69 -0.73
CA THR A 77 -9.81 22.73 -1.19
C THR A 77 -11.11 22.16 -1.78
N GLY A 78 -11.13 20.86 -2.08
CA GLY A 78 -12.27 20.14 -2.65
C GLY A 78 -12.40 18.75 -2.07
N THR A 79 -12.91 17.83 -2.87
CA THR A 79 -13.06 16.39 -2.54
C THR A 79 -12.01 15.51 -3.21
N LYS A 80 -10.99 16.12 -3.80
CA LYS A 80 -9.94 15.42 -4.54
C LYS A 80 -8.60 16.11 -4.31
N VAL A 81 -7.59 15.32 -3.95
CA VAL A 81 -6.19 15.73 -3.88
C VAL A 81 -5.40 14.88 -4.87
N VAL A 82 -4.47 15.49 -5.58
CA VAL A 82 -3.59 14.81 -6.55
C VAL A 82 -2.15 15.03 -6.12
N LEU A 83 -1.42 13.93 -5.91
CA LEU A 83 0.03 13.94 -5.66
C LEU A 83 0.74 13.53 -6.94
N LYS A 84 1.76 14.28 -7.34
CA LYS A 84 2.53 14.05 -8.56
C LYS A 84 4.02 13.93 -8.25
N GLY A 85 4.67 13.04 -8.97
CA GLY A 85 6.09 12.71 -8.87
C GLY A 85 6.32 11.26 -9.24
N VAL A 86 7.56 10.85 -9.35
CA VAL A 86 7.92 9.43 -9.47
C VAL A 86 7.91 8.85 -8.05
N LEU A 87 6.70 8.55 -7.53
CA LEU A 87 6.53 8.08 -6.16
C LEU A 87 7.04 6.65 -6.02
N ILE A 88 7.87 6.41 -4.99
CA ILE A 88 8.34 5.08 -4.58
C ILE A 88 7.69 4.63 -3.27
N GLU A 89 7.21 5.55 -2.44
CA GLU A 89 6.46 5.28 -1.22
C GLU A 89 5.27 6.24 -1.12
N LEU A 90 4.14 5.73 -0.65
CA LEU A 90 2.96 6.53 -0.33
C LEU A 90 2.33 6.06 0.98
N VAL A 91 2.29 6.95 1.95
CA VAL A 91 1.63 6.76 3.25
C VAL A 91 0.43 7.70 3.31
N CYS A 92 -0.78 7.13 3.39
CA CYS A 92 -2.03 7.88 3.47
C CYS A 92 -3.06 7.20 4.36
N TYR A 93 -2.61 6.44 5.36
CA TYR A 93 -3.48 5.73 6.29
C TYR A 93 -4.29 6.66 7.19
N ALA A 94 -5.39 6.18 7.74
CA ALA A 94 -6.22 6.84 8.77
C ALA A 94 -6.73 8.25 8.38
N ASN A 95 -6.97 8.49 7.09
CA ASN A 95 -7.42 9.78 6.54
C ASN A 95 -8.92 9.80 6.15
N LYS A 96 -9.66 8.71 6.43
CA LYS A 96 -11.05 8.55 5.99
C LYS A 96 -11.22 8.76 4.47
N LEU A 97 -10.21 8.37 3.69
CA LEU A 97 -10.27 8.45 2.22
C LEU A 97 -11.40 7.58 1.70
N THR A 98 -12.16 8.10 0.76
CA THR A 98 -13.27 7.40 0.11
C THR A 98 -12.87 6.74 -1.21
N ALA A 99 -11.75 7.18 -1.80
CA ALA A 99 -11.16 6.60 -3.00
C ALA A 99 -9.64 6.82 -3.01
N LEU A 100 -8.92 5.89 -3.63
CA LEU A 100 -7.50 5.98 -3.88
C LEU A 100 -7.20 5.39 -5.26
N ASP A 101 -6.68 6.21 -6.17
CA ASP A 101 -6.22 5.76 -7.49
C ASP A 101 -4.69 5.89 -7.54
N VAL A 102 -4.02 4.76 -7.66
CA VAL A 102 -2.56 4.62 -7.73
C VAL A 102 -2.09 4.04 -9.08
N ARG A 103 -3.01 3.91 -10.05
CA ARG A 103 -2.69 3.37 -11.37
C ARG A 103 -1.62 4.23 -12.05
N GLY A 104 -0.68 3.57 -12.70
CA GLY A 104 0.43 4.23 -13.37
C GLY A 104 1.58 4.66 -12.45
N LEU A 105 1.49 4.45 -11.12
CA LEU A 105 2.61 4.63 -10.20
C LEU A 105 3.56 3.42 -10.25
N THR A 106 4.05 3.08 -11.43
CA THR A 106 4.81 1.84 -11.67
C THR A 106 6.15 1.75 -10.92
N ALA A 107 6.62 2.86 -10.36
CA ALA A 107 7.79 2.91 -9.50
C ALA A 107 7.48 2.66 -8.01
N LEU A 108 6.19 2.55 -7.63
CA LEU A 108 5.79 2.44 -6.24
C LEU A 108 6.25 1.09 -5.67
N GLN A 109 6.92 1.15 -4.53
CA GLN A 109 7.48 0.01 -3.80
C GLN A 109 6.71 -0.23 -2.49
N GLU A 110 6.22 0.82 -1.86
CA GLU A 110 5.53 0.74 -0.58
C GLU A 110 4.24 1.56 -0.61
N LEU A 111 3.12 0.94 -0.20
CA LEU A 111 1.81 1.59 -0.11
C LEU A 111 1.16 1.29 1.24
N TYR A 112 0.93 2.35 2.02
CA TYR A 112 0.25 2.30 3.32
C TYR A 112 -1.05 3.09 3.25
N CYS A 113 -2.17 2.40 3.01
CA CYS A 113 -3.49 3.00 2.88
C CYS A 113 -4.54 2.38 3.82
N GLN A 114 -4.07 1.70 4.88
CA GLN A 114 -4.94 1.07 5.88
C GLN A 114 -5.77 2.10 6.66
N ASN A 115 -6.86 1.62 7.28
CA ASN A 115 -7.74 2.43 8.12
C ASN A 115 -8.33 3.64 7.38
N ASN A 116 -8.92 3.36 6.21
CA ASN A 116 -9.65 4.31 5.39
C ASN A 116 -11.08 3.79 5.10
N MET A 117 -11.78 4.40 4.16
CA MET A 117 -13.13 4.02 3.73
C MET A 117 -13.13 3.57 2.26
N LEU A 118 -12.02 2.93 1.82
CA LEU A 118 -11.84 2.51 0.44
C LEU A 118 -12.68 1.26 0.15
N THR A 119 -13.39 1.25 -0.96
CA THR A 119 -14.19 0.10 -1.43
C THR A 119 -13.50 -0.69 -2.54
N SER A 120 -12.49 -0.12 -3.17
CA SER A 120 -11.68 -0.75 -4.22
C SER A 120 -10.27 -0.15 -4.25
N LEU A 121 -9.32 -0.96 -4.71
CA LEU A 121 -7.92 -0.56 -4.93
C LEU A 121 -7.37 -1.35 -6.12
N ASP A 122 -6.88 -0.66 -7.15
CA ASP A 122 -6.26 -1.29 -8.31
C ASP A 122 -4.74 -1.13 -8.23
N VAL A 123 -4.05 -2.25 -7.95
CA VAL A 123 -2.60 -2.33 -7.79
C VAL A 123 -1.93 -3.18 -8.85
N ARG A 124 -2.68 -3.67 -9.87
CA ARG A 124 -2.21 -4.67 -10.85
C ARG A 124 -0.97 -4.25 -11.65
N GLU A 125 -0.76 -2.95 -11.84
CA GLU A 125 0.40 -2.42 -12.58
C GLU A 125 1.62 -2.16 -11.69
N LEU A 126 1.48 -2.29 -10.36
CA LEU A 126 2.53 -1.97 -9.40
C LEU A 126 3.45 -3.17 -9.17
N THR A 127 4.04 -3.70 -10.24
CA THR A 127 4.84 -4.95 -10.21
C THR A 127 6.09 -4.88 -9.36
N GLY A 128 6.56 -3.67 -9.00
CA GLY A 128 7.66 -3.42 -8.07
C GLY A 128 7.23 -3.27 -6.61
N LEU A 129 5.92 -3.43 -6.29
CA LEU A 129 5.42 -3.26 -4.93
C LEU A 129 5.94 -4.38 -4.02
N HIS A 130 6.64 -4.01 -2.95
CA HIS A 130 7.16 -4.93 -1.93
C HIS A 130 6.25 -4.98 -0.71
N THR A 131 5.63 -3.85 -0.36
CA THR A 131 4.82 -3.70 0.86
C THR A 131 3.47 -3.12 0.52
N LEU A 132 2.40 -3.81 0.92
CA LEU A 132 1.03 -3.34 0.78
C LEU A 132 0.28 -3.49 2.10
N TYR A 133 0.02 -2.35 2.76
CA TYR A 133 -0.82 -2.27 3.95
C TYR A 133 -2.14 -1.60 3.59
N CYS A 134 -3.19 -2.40 3.42
CA CYS A 134 -4.51 -1.96 3.02
C CYS A 134 -5.64 -2.48 3.92
N GLY A 135 -5.29 -2.98 5.10
CA GLY A 135 -6.24 -3.45 6.11
C GLY A 135 -7.17 -2.36 6.62
N LYS A 136 -8.27 -2.73 7.29
CA LYS A 136 -9.28 -1.79 7.83
C LYS A 136 -9.82 -0.84 6.77
N ASN A 137 -10.34 -1.42 5.72
CA ASN A 137 -11.07 -0.76 4.64
C ASN A 137 -12.37 -1.53 4.36
N TRP A 138 -13.01 -1.30 3.23
CA TRP A 138 -14.27 -1.95 2.85
C TRP A 138 -14.12 -2.74 1.54
N PHE A 139 -12.95 -3.37 1.31
CA PHE A 139 -12.71 -4.14 0.10
C PHE A 139 -13.54 -5.44 0.12
N THR A 140 -14.29 -5.69 -0.94
CA THR A 140 -14.93 -6.99 -1.19
C THR A 140 -14.08 -7.90 -2.08
N ALA A 141 -13.13 -7.33 -2.79
CA ALA A 141 -12.15 -8.00 -3.63
C ALA A 141 -10.82 -7.22 -3.66
N LEU A 142 -9.71 -7.93 -3.79
CA LEU A 142 -8.38 -7.37 -3.98
C LEU A 142 -7.62 -8.25 -4.97
N ASP A 143 -7.23 -7.67 -6.12
CA ASP A 143 -6.46 -8.38 -7.14
C ASP A 143 -4.96 -8.08 -6.97
N ILE A 144 -4.24 -9.06 -6.47
CA ILE A 144 -2.78 -9.00 -6.20
C ILE A 144 -1.98 -9.88 -7.17
N ARG A 145 -2.64 -10.47 -8.17
CA ARG A 145 -1.99 -11.35 -9.13
C ARG A 145 -0.91 -10.59 -9.90
N GLY A 146 0.24 -11.22 -10.07
CA GLY A 146 1.37 -10.63 -10.78
C GLY A 146 2.26 -9.70 -9.95
N LEU A 147 1.93 -9.41 -8.68
CA LEU A 147 2.79 -8.63 -7.78
C LEU A 147 3.92 -9.52 -7.22
N THR A 148 4.73 -10.07 -8.09
CA THR A 148 5.74 -11.09 -7.73
C THR A 148 6.86 -10.58 -6.82
N ALA A 149 7.02 -9.27 -6.70
CA ALA A 149 7.97 -8.64 -5.77
C ALA A 149 7.38 -8.46 -4.36
N LEU A 150 6.07 -8.72 -4.15
CA LEU A 150 5.39 -8.47 -2.87
C LEU A 150 5.96 -9.37 -1.77
N GLN A 151 6.41 -8.73 -0.68
CA GLN A 151 6.97 -9.37 0.50
C GLN A 151 6.03 -9.30 1.69
N GLU A 152 5.29 -8.21 1.84
CA GLU A 152 4.36 -8.01 2.94
C GLU A 152 2.98 -7.60 2.42
N LEU A 153 1.96 -8.36 2.79
CA LEU A 153 0.57 -8.05 2.52
C LEU A 153 -0.25 -8.06 3.80
N TYR A 154 -0.76 -6.89 4.17
CA TYR A 154 -1.71 -6.71 5.28
C TYR A 154 -3.02 -6.21 4.71
N CYS A 155 -3.98 -7.13 4.51
CA CYS A 155 -5.33 -6.83 4.00
C CYS A 155 -6.43 -7.27 4.99
N ASN A 156 -6.06 -7.39 6.26
CA ASN A 156 -6.96 -7.75 7.36
C ASN A 156 -8.10 -6.75 7.55
N ASP A 157 -9.17 -7.14 8.27
CA ASP A 157 -10.32 -6.29 8.57
C ASP A 157 -10.95 -5.66 7.30
N ASN A 158 -11.35 -6.50 6.36
CA ASN A 158 -12.05 -6.15 5.13
C ASN A 158 -13.24 -7.11 4.90
N GLU A 159 -13.84 -7.08 3.71
CA GLU A 159 -14.93 -7.99 3.31
C GLU A 159 -14.52 -8.91 2.14
N ILE A 160 -13.21 -9.21 1.99
CA ILE A 160 -12.65 -9.95 0.86
C ILE A 160 -13.18 -11.40 0.90
N ALA A 161 -13.85 -11.82 -0.19
CA ALA A 161 -14.42 -13.15 -0.30
C ALA A 161 -13.47 -14.18 -0.93
N SER A 162 -12.47 -13.73 -1.68
CA SER A 162 -11.44 -14.57 -2.29
C SER A 162 -10.13 -13.80 -2.46
N LEU A 163 -9.00 -14.47 -2.25
CA LEU A 163 -7.66 -13.91 -2.41
C LEU A 163 -6.80 -14.93 -3.15
N ASP A 164 -6.27 -14.56 -4.31
CA ASP A 164 -5.37 -15.40 -5.10
C ASP A 164 -3.92 -14.95 -4.89
N ALA A 165 -3.21 -15.68 -4.02
CA ALA A 165 -1.81 -15.42 -3.69
C ALA A 165 -0.82 -16.28 -4.49
N ARG A 166 -1.29 -17.08 -5.46
CA ARG A 166 -0.44 -17.98 -6.23
C ARG A 166 0.63 -17.21 -7.00
N GLY A 167 1.84 -17.74 -6.95
CA GLY A 167 2.99 -17.15 -7.64
C GLY A 167 3.66 -15.98 -6.91
N LEU A 168 3.18 -15.57 -5.74
CA LEU A 168 3.81 -14.54 -4.91
C LEU A 168 4.95 -15.16 -4.08
N THR A 169 5.95 -15.72 -4.75
CA THR A 169 7.02 -16.52 -4.12
C THR A 169 7.95 -15.72 -3.22
N ALA A 170 7.92 -14.38 -3.31
CA ALA A 170 8.69 -13.49 -2.43
C ALA A 170 7.92 -13.14 -1.14
N LEU A 171 6.63 -13.54 -1.01
CA LEU A 171 5.78 -13.14 0.11
C LEU A 171 6.28 -13.78 1.42
N GLN A 172 6.59 -12.93 2.40
CA GLN A 172 7.11 -13.30 3.72
C GLN A 172 6.04 -13.18 4.81
N ALA A 173 5.18 -12.17 4.71
CA ALA A 173 4.08 -11.96 5.65
C ALA A 173 2.75 -11.80 4.92
N LEU A 174 1.74 -12.58 5.32
CA LEU A 174 0.37 -12.50 4.84
C LEU A 174 -0.59 -12.40 6.01
N HIS A 175 -1.17 -11.23 6.21
CA HIS A 175 -2.23 -10.98 7.17
C HIS A 175 -3.54 -10.68 6.41
N CYS A 176 -4.42 -11.67 6.38
CA CYS A 176 -5.74 -11.59 5.74
C CYS A 176 -6.87 -11.98 6.69
N ASP A 177 -6.59 -11.90 8.00
CA ASP A 177 -7.56 -12.17 9.06
C ASP A 177 -8.77 -11.22 9.01
N ASN A 178 -9.86 -11.59 9.67
CA ASN A 178 -11.09 -10.80 9.68
C ASN A 178 -11.58 -10.41 8.27
N ASN A 179 -11.78 -11.42 7.43
CA ASN A 179 -12.31 -11.31 6.07
C ASN A 179 -13.44 -12.35 5.84
N ARG A 180 -13.88 -12.53 4.60
CA ARG A 180 -14.91 -13.50 4.22
C ARG A 180 -14.35 -14.65 3.36
N LEU A 181 -13.06 -14.97 3.49
CA LEU A 181 -12.42 -16.02 2.71
C LEU A 181 -13.02 -17.39 3.04
N THR A 182 -13.37 -18.16 2.03
CA THR A 182 -13.83 -19.57 2.18
C THR A 182 -12.72 -20.57 1.90
N SER A 183 -11.66 -20.14 1.24
CA SER A 183 -10.45 -20.91 0.98
C SER A 183 -9.27 -19.96 0.81
N LEU A 184 -8.07 -20.47 1.06
CA LEU A 184 -6.82 -19.78 0.79
C LEU A 184 -5.78 -20.82 0.33
N ASP A 185 -5.21 -20.61 -0.85
CA ASP A 185 -4.12 -21.44 -1.37
C ASP A 185 -2.78 -20.73 -1.10
N VAL A 186 -1.96 -21.34 -0.26
CA VAL A 186 -0.61 -20.86 0.10
C VAL A 186 0.50 -21.75 -0.45
N GLN A 187 0.15 -22.72 -1.31
CA GLN A 187 1.14 -23.61 -1.91
C GLN A 187 2.11 -22.83 -2.79
N GLY A 188 3.41 -23.12 -2.65
CA GLY A 188 4.47 -22.46 -3.39
C GLY A 188 4.90 -21.09 -2.83
N LEU A 189 4.31 -20.61 -1.72
CA LEU A 189 4.77 -19.41 -1.02
C LEU A 189 5.96 -19.77 -0.11
N THR A 190 7.08 -20.18 -0.71
CA THR A 190 8.22 -20.77 0.00
C THR A 190 8.96 -19.79 0.91
N ALA A 191 8.79 -18.49 0.72
CA ALA A 191 9.38 -17.46 1.59
C ALA A 191 8.47 -17.06 2.77
N LEU A 192 7.24 -17.65 2.87
CA LEU A 192 6.25 -17.22 3.86
C LEU A 192 6.69 -17.62 5.26
N GLN A 193 6.80 -16.66 6.17
CA GLN A 193 7.21 -16.76 7.57
C GLN A 193 6.06 -16.46 8.52
N GLU A 194 5.19 -15.52 8.12
CA GLU A 194 4.04 -15.10 8.93
C GLU A 194 2.75 -15.26 8.14
N LEU A 195 1.78 -15.97 8.74
CA LEU A 195 0.45 -16.16 8.16
C LEU A 195 -0.62 -15.97 9.24
N ASP A 196 -1.43 -14.93 9.09
CA ASP A 196 -2.69 -14.82 9.83
C ASP A 196 -3.87 -14.80 8.86
N CYS A 197 -4.66 -15.86 8.87
CA CYS A 197 -5.91 -15.98 8.13
C CYS A 197 -7.09 -16.28 9.06
N SER A 198 -6.94 -16.00 10.36
CA SER A 198 -7.96 -16.21 11.38
C SER A 198 -9.23 -15.39 11.09
N SER A 199 -10.33 -15.70 11.78
CA SER A 199 -11.60 -14.98 11.61
C SER A 199 -12.07 -14.90 10.14
N ASN A 200 -11.96 -16.00 9.42
CA ASN A 200 -12.48 -16.23 8.08
C ASN A 200 -13.41 -17.46 8.08
N ALA A 201 -13.98 -17.82 6.94
CA ALA A 201 -14.80 -19.03 6.76
C ALA A 201 -13.99 -20.19 6.15
N ILE A 202 -12.65 -20.20 6.29
CA ILE A 202 -11.76 -21.22 5.74
C ILE A 202 -11.93 -22.52 6.57
N ALA A 203 -12.34 -23.60 5.91
CA ALA A 203 -12.56 -24.88 6.58
C ALA A 203 -11.24 -25.62 6.87
N SER A 204 -10.26 -25.49 5.99
CA SER A 204 -8.91 -26.07 6.15
C SER A 204 -7.92 -25.33 5.26
N ILE A 205 -6.66 -25.34 5.65
CA ILE A 205 -5.56 -24.78 4.88
C ILE A 205 -4.43 -25.83 4.79
N ASP A 206 -3.86 -25.97 3.60
CA ASP A 206 -2.70 -26.85 3.39
C ASP A 206 -1.42 -26.01 3.45
N VAL A 207 -0.67 -26.20 4.52
CA VAL A 207 0.60 -25.49 4.77
C VAL A 207 1.84 -26.34 4.44
N ARG A 208 1.66 -27.52 3.80
CA ARG A 208 2.78 -28.36 3.40
C ARG A 208 3.62 -27.67 2.34
N GLY A 209 4.94 -27.72 2.50
CA GLY A 209 5.89 -27.07 1.59
C GLY A 209 6.22 -25.61 1.93
N LEU A 210 5.62 -25.02 2.98
CA LEU A 210 6.10 -23.78 3.55
C LEU A 210 7.36 -24.10 4.38
N THR A 211 8.45 -23.42 4.11
CA THR A 211 9.78 -23.70 4.71
C THR A 211 10.39 -22.48 5.42
N GLY A 212 9.68 -21.35 5.41
CA GLY A 212 10.06 -20.12 6.10
C GLY A 212 9.83 -20.16 7.60
#